data_b2444693d144bfed38059806341f7d05
#
_entry.id   b2444693d144bfed38059806341f7d05
#
_cell.length_a   1.000
_cell.length_b   1.000
_cell.length_c   1.000
_cell.angle_alpha   90.00
_cell.angle_beta   90.00
_cell.angle_gamma   90.00
#
_symmetry.space_group_name_H-M   'P 1'
#
loop_
_entity.id
_entity.type
_entity.pdbx_description
1 polymer ?
#
loop_
_entity_poly.entity_id
_entity_poly.type
_entity_poly.pdbx_seq_one_letter_code
_entity_poly.pdbx_strand_id
1 'polypeptide(L)'
;MNRSSRAATGFACAAALFGCAGGPLSGDLPGETDGGAIIGEVAGARERARIHTELAGAYYQRGNLGVALAEARTAISADSGYAPAYNILGLVYGDLREKDLAAEAFERSLRLNPNDPDANHNYAWFLCENKREEEAIRYFLLAVRHPLYATPQKSYAMAAVCAMRKNNERDAYDYLERALKLDPNYYPALINLAQLKYRRGELDAARNLTGRYNKLAEPTAESLWLALRIERKLGDSSSVTSYANQLRRRFPGSREYQELQKGRFE
;
A
#
# COMPACT_ATOMS: atom_id res chain seq x y z
N MET A 1 -3.85 -56.06 -24.37
CA MET A 1 -4.96 -56.84 -24.97
C MET A 1 -6.02 -55.87 -25.41
N ASN A 2 -6.38 -55.98 -26.72
CA ASN A 2 -7.48 -55.38 -27.52
C ASN A 2 -7.47 -53.84 -27.68
N ARG A 3 -7.08 -53.25 -28.80
CA ARG A 3 -7.40 -53.35 -30.26
C ARG A 3 -8.89 -53.24 -30.60
N SER A 4 -9.25 -52.10 -31.23
CA SER A 4 -10.04 -51.96 -32.47
C SER A 4 -10.34 -50.42 -32.66
N SER A 5 -9.87 -49.70 -33.63
CA SER A 5 -9.86 -49.80 -35.11
C SER A 5 -11.20 -49.43 -35.78
N ARG A 6 -11.10 -48.49 -36.75
CA ARG A 6 -12.02 -48.12 -37.88
C ARG A 6 -13.00 -46.94 -37.59
N ALA A 7 -13.32 -46.03 -38.53
CA ALA A 7 -12.98 -45.98 -39.98
C ALA A 7 -13.20 -44.53 -40.45
N ALA A 8 -12.53 -44.19 -41.53
CA ALA A 8 -12.68 -42.97 -42.32
C ALA A 8 -13.94 -43.05 -43.21
N THR A 9 -14.58 -41.87 -43.44
CA THR A 9 -15.39 -41.68 -44.68
C THR A 9 -15.15 -40.25 -45.17
N GLY A 10 -14.52 -40.20 -46.33
CA GLY A 10 -14.42 -38.97 -47.11
C GLY A 10 -15.70 -38.73 -47.93
N PHE A 11 -15.99 -37.47 -48.14
CA PHE A 11 -16.89 -37.02 -49.20
C PHE A 11 -16.23 -35.87 -49.93
N ALA A 12 -15.91 -36.15 -51.18
CA ALA A 12 -15.54 -35.18 -52.18
C ALA A 12 -16.81 -34.81 -52.97
N CYS A 13 -17.05 -33.55 -53.23
CA CYS A 13 -17.90 -33.07 -54.32
C CYS A 13 -17.51 -31.63 -54.64
N ALA A 14 -16.87 -31.48 -55.73
CA ALA A 14 -17.29 -30.92 -57.02
C ALA A 14 -17.38 -29.39 -57.10
N ALA A 15 -16.45 -28.85 -57.88
CA ALA A 15 -16.39 -27.49 -58.37
C ALA A 15 -17.61 -27.14 -59.22
N ALA A 16 -18.14 -25.92 -59.03
CA ALA A 16 -18.94 -25.21 -60.03
C ALA A 16 -18.37 -23.81 -60.20
N LEU A 17 -17.74 -23.60 -61.35
CA LEU A 17 -17.34 -22.31 -61.91
C LEU A 17 -18.57 -21.59 -62.43
N PHE A 18 -18.92 -20.43 -61.85
CA PHE A 18 -19.75 -19.44 -62.54
C PHE A 18 -18.97 -18.13 -62.53
N GLY A 19 -18.46 -17.81 -63.73
CA GLY A 19 -17.93 -16.49 -64.01
C GLY A 19 -19.09 -15.52 -64.31
N CYS A 20 -19.06 -14.36 -63.68
CA CYS A 20 -19.76 -13.19 -64.17
C CYS A 20 -18.83 -11.99 -64.04
N ALA A 21 -18.50 -11.43 -65.18
CA ALA A 21 -17.85 -10.15 -65.36
C ALA A 21 -18.78 -9.05 -64.86
N GLY A 22 -18.29 -8.15 -64.01
CA GLY A 22 -18.99 -6.94 -63.60
C GLY A 22 -17.93 -5.86 -63.29
N GLY A 23 -18.03 -4.74 -63.99
CA GLY A 23 -17.05 -3.68 -64.12
C GLY A 23 -16.73 -2.93 -62.83
N PRO A 24 -15.78 -1.97 -62.89
CA PRO A 24 -15.29 -1.24 -61.72
C PRO A 24 -16.36 -0.22 -61.29
N LEU A 25 -16.99 -0.47 -60.15
CA LEU A 25 -17.69 0.57 -59.41
C LEU A 25 -16.63 1.31 -58.57
N SER A 26 -16.15 2.42 -59.14
CA SER A 26 -15.49 3.47 -58.37
C SER A 26 -16.55 4.12 -57.46
N GLY A 27 -16.74 3.55 -56.29
CA GLY A 27 -17.44 4.18 -55.18
C GLY A 27 -16.39 4.66 -54.21
N ASP A 28 -16.11 5.95 -54.18
CA ASP A 28 -15.42 6.59 -53.08
C ASP A 28 -16.23 6.32 -51.82
N LEU A 29 -15.76 5.37 -50.99
CA LEU A 29 -16.21 5.24 -49.63
C LEU A 29 -15.73 6.48 -48.88
N PRO A 30 -16.60 7.19 -48.14
CA PRO A 30 -16.16 8.30 -47.30
C PRO A 30 -15.16 7.76 -46.32
N GLY A 31 -13.99 8.44 -46.22
CA GLY A 31 -12.85 8.04 -45.44
C GLY A 31 -13.23 7.48 -44.09
N GLU A 32 -12.74 6.28 -43.79
CA GLU A 32 -12.63 5.79 -42.43
C GLU A 32 -11.86 6.85 -41.64
N THR A 33 -12.61 7.52 -40.78
CA THR A 33 -12.03 8.53 -39.91
C THR A 33 -10.94 7.89 -39.06
N ASP A 34 -9.79 8.51 -39.05
CA ASP A 34 -8.55 8.24 -38.29
C ASP A 34 -8.77 7.97 -36.79
N GLY A 35 -10.00 8.01 -36.31
CA GLY A 35 -10.40 7.82 -34.91
C GLY A 35 -10.12 6.40 -34.35
N GLY A 36 -10.25 5.37 -35.18
CA GLY A 36 -10.03 3.99 -34.73
C GLY A 36 -8.56 3.67 -34.46
N ALA A 37 -7.66 4.19 -35.30
CA ALA A 37 -6.22 4.04 -35.11
C ALA A 37 -5.72 4.82 -33.90
N ILE A 38 -6.19 6.05 -33.68
CA ILE A 38 -5.86 6.89 -32.54
C ILE A 38 -6.35 6.26 -31.23
N ILE A 39 -7.58 5.71 -31.19
CA ILE A 39 -8.12 5.03 -30.01
C ILE A 39 -7.29 3.78 -29.68
N GLY A 40 -6.91 2.99 -30.67
CA GLY A 40 -6.06 1.81 -30.47
C GLY A 40 -4.66 2.17 -29.99
N GLU A 41 -4.07 3.24 -30.47
CA GLU A 41 -2.76 3.72 -30.06
C GLU A 41 -2.78 4.27 -28.61
N VAL A 42 -3.79 5.07 -28.27
CA VAL A 42 -3.98 5.59 -26.90
C VAL A 42 -4.24 4.46 -25.90
N ALA A 43 -5.07 3.47 -26.26
CA ALA A 43 -5.30 2.28 -25.43
C ALA A 43 -4.00 1.49 -25.22
N GLY A 44 -3.20 1.32 -26.28
CA GLY A 44 -1.90 0.67 -26.20
C GLY A 44 -0.87 1.45 -25.35
N ALA A 45 -0.88 2.78 -25.40
CA ALA A 45 -0.03 3.63 -24.59
C ALA A 45 -0.37 3.50 -23.10
N ARG A 46 -1.65 3.54 -22.75
CA ARG A 46 -2.13 3.38 -21.38
C ARG A 46 -1.83 1.99 -20.81
N GLU A 47 -1.97 0.95 -21.63
CA GLU A 47 -1.64 -0.42 -21.21
C GLU A 47 -0.15 -0.58 -20.97
N ARG A 48 0.73 0.00 -21.81
CA ARG A 48 2.18 0.04 -21.55
C ARG A 48 2.49 0.76 -20.24
N ALA A 49 1.86 1.92 -19.99
CA ALA A 49 2.02 2.67 -18.76
C ALA A 49 1.61 1.83 -17.53
N ARG A 50 0.50 1.09 -17.61
CA ARG A 50 0.05 0.18 -16.55
C ARG A 50 1.10 -0.90 -16.26
N ILE A 51 1.57 -1.59 -17.28
CA ILE A 51 2.57 -2.67 -17.14
C ILE A 51 3.86 -2.15 -16.48
N HIS A 52 4.41 -1.05 -16.96
CA HIS A 52 5.62 -0.45 -16.38
C HIS A 52 5.39 0.07 -14.97
N THR A 53 4.19 0.57 -14.64
CA THR A 53 3.85 0.96 -13.27
C THR A 53 3.80 -0.24 -12.31
N GLU A 54 3.23 -1.36 -12.75
CA GLU A 54 3.21 -2.60 -11.96
C GLU A 54 4.62 -3.15 -11.75
N LEU A 55 5.48 -3.12 -12.78
CA LEU A 55 6.89 -3.47 -12.65
C LEU A 55 7.61 -2.54 -11.67
N ALA A 56 7.40 -1.23 -11.77
CA ALA A 56 7.96 -0.25 -10.85
C ALA A 56 7.55 -0.56 -9.40
N GLY A 57 6.26 -0.86 -9.16
CA GLY A 57 5.76 -1.26 -7.85
C GLY A 57 6.40 -2.55 -7.33
N ALA A 58 6.57 -3.56 -8.19
CA ALA A 58 7.20 -4.83 -7.83
C ALA A 58 8.69 -4.66 -7.46
N TYR A 59 9.43 -3.83 -8.21
CA TYR A 59 10.84 -3.51 -7.90
C TYR A 59 10.97 -2.64 -6.65
N TYR A 60 10.05 -1.69 -6.46
CA TYR A 60 9.99 -0.87 -5.24
C TYR A 60 9.82 -1.74 -3.99
N GLN A 61 8.88 -2.69 -4.00
CA GLN A 61 8.66 -3.63 -2.89
C GLN A 61 9.88 -4.50 -2.56
N ARG A 62 10.74 -4.76 -3.55
CA ARG A 62 11.99 -5.49 -3.38
C ARG A 62 13.17 -4.60 -2.96
N GLY A 63 12.93 -3.30 -2.78
CA GLY A 63 13.97 -2.31 -2.46
C GLY A 63 14.90 -1.95 -3.64
N ASN A 64 14.59 -2.39 -4.86
CA ASN A 64 15.38 -2.06 -6.04
C ASN A 64 14.94 -0.71 -6.62
N LEU A 65 15.29 0.36 -5.89
CA LEU A 65 14.82 1.72 -6.18
C LEU A 65 15.29 2.23 -7.55
N GLY A 66 16.47 1.84 -8.01
CA GLY A 66 17.01 2.28 -9.31
C GLY A 66 16.15 1.76 -10.48
N VAL A 67 15.79 0.47 -10.46
CA VAL A 67 14.94 -0.13 -11.49
C VAL A 67 13.50 0.40 -11.35
N ALA A 68 12.99 0.51 -10.13
CA ALA A 68 11.67 1.08 -9.89
C ALA A 68 11.54 2.50 -10.47
N LEU A 69 12.59 3.34 -10.31
CA LEU A 69 12.65 4.68 -10.88
C LEU A 69 12.61 4.66 -12.41
N ALA A 70 13.40 3.77 -13.04
CA ALA A 70 13.45 3.65 -14.50
C ALA A 70 12.09 3.21 -15.06
N GLU A 71 11.48 2.19 -14.47
CA GLU A 71 10.16 1.68 -14.88
C GLU A 71 9.05 2.73 -14.71
N ALA A 72 9.04 3.47 -13.58
CA ALA A 72 8.06 4.54 -13.37
C ALA A 72 8.19 5.66 -14.41
N ARG A 73 9.41 6.03 -14.79
CA ARG A 73 9.67 7.02 -15.86
C ARG A 73 9.24 6.49 -17.23
N THR A 74 9.48 5.22 -17.52
CA THR A 74 9.01 4.57 -18.74
C THR A 74 7.48 4.58 -18.82
N ALA A 75 6.80 4.29 -17.71
CA ALA A 75 5.35 4.38 -17.63
C ALA A 75 4.83 5.80 -17.97
N ILE A 76 5.45 6.83 -17.38
CA ILE A 76 5.09 8.24 -17.64
C ILE A 76 5.37 8.64 -19.09
N SER A 77 6.46 8.13 -19.69
CA SER A 77 6.78 8.35 -21.10
C SER A 77 5.78 7.70 -22.04
N ALA A 78 5.22 6.55 -21.65
CA ALA A 78 4.18 5.87 -22.42
C ALA A 78 2.82 6.58 -22.33
N ASP A 79 2.41 7.03 -21.14
CA ASP A 79 1.19 7.82 -20.91
C ASP A 79 1.42 8.82 -19.77
N SER A 80 1.63 10.08 -20.10
CA SER A 80 1.83 11.18 -19.15
C SER A 80 0.59 11.54 -18.33
N GLY A 81 -0.59 10.98 -18.69
CA GLY A 81 -1.85 11.11 -17.96
C GLY A 81 -2.11 9.95 -16.98
N TYR A 82 -1.21 8.97 -16.88
CA TYR A 82 -1.41 7.80 -16.04
C TYR A 82 -1.03 8.09 -14.57
N ALA A 83 -2.01 8.49 -13.77
CA ALA A 83 -1.84 8.90 -12.37
C ALA A 83 -1.07 7.89 -11.48
N PRO A 84 -1.31 6.55 -11.57
CA PRO A 84 -0.60 5.60 -10.71
C PRO A 84 0.92 5.59 -10.91
N ALA A 85 1.43 5.92 -12.12
CA ALA A 85 2.86 6.00 -12.36
C ALA A 85 3.53 7.11 -11.54
N TYR A 86 2.87 8.25 -11.37
CA TYR A 86 3.36 9.34 -10.52
C TYR A 86 3.27 8.98 -9.03
N ASN A 87 2.26 8.20 -8.62
CA ASN A 87 2.16 7.73 -7.24
C ASN A 87 3.37 6.84 -6.88
N ILE A 88 3.72 5.86 -7.73
CA ILE A 88 4.91 5.02 -7.53
C ILE A 88 6.20 5.87 -7.60
N LEU A 89 6.29 6.81 -8.52
CA LEU A 89 7.44 7.72 -8.62
C LEU A 89 7.63 8.52 -7.32
N GLY A 90 6.53 8.99 -6.72
CA GLY A 90 6.55 9.68 -5.43
C GLY A 90 7.09 8.80 -4.29
N LEU A 91 6.69 7.53 -4.23
CA LEU A 91 7.22 6.58 -3.25
C LEU A 91 8.72 6.35 -3.44
N VAL A 92 9.16 6.13 -4.68
CA VAL A 92 10.57 5.90 -5.01
C VAL A 92 11.42 7.10 -4.62
N TYR A 93 11.01 8.33 -4.97
CA TYR A 93 11.72 9.53 -4.58
C TYR A 93 11.72 9.76 -3.06
N GLY A 94 10.63 9.42 -2.37
CA GLY A 94 10.56 9.47 -0.91
C GLY A 94 11.64 8.62 -0.24
N ASP A 95 11.81 7.38 -0.71
CA ASP A 95 12.83 6.46 -0.18
C ASP A 95 14.26 6.85 -0.59
N LEU A 96 14.42 7.49 -1.76
CA LEU A 96 15.68 8.09 -2.20
C LEU A 96 16.02 9.39 -1.46
N ARG A 97 15.13 9.87 -0.57
CA ARG A 97 15.26 11.14 0.18
C ARG A 97 15.20 12.41 -0.68
N GLU A 98 14.73 12.30 -1.90
CA GLU A 98 14.49 13.40 -2.84
C GLU A 98 13.11 14.02 -2.57
N LYS A 99 13.02 14.78 -1.48
CA LYS A 99 11.74 15.24 -0.91
C LYS A 99 10.92 16.11 -1.85
N ASP A 100 11.55 17.02 -2.56
CA ASP A 100 10.87 17.95 -3.46
C ASP A 100 10.31 17.21 -4.67
N LEU A 101 11.09 16.28 -5.24
CA LEU A 101 10.65 15.43 -6.35
C LEU A 101 9.53 14.47 -5.93
N ALA A 102 9.59 13.95 -4.70
CA ALA A 102 8.53 13.12 -4.15
C ALA A 102 7.21 13.90 -4.01
N ALA A 103 7.27 15.11 -3.44
CA ALA A 103 6.10 15.96 -3.30
C ALA A 103 5.47 16.29 -4.66
N GLU A 104 6.29 16.72 -5.64
CA GLU A 104 5.82 17.04 -6.99
C GLU A 104 5.14 15.83 -7.66
N ALA A 105 5.73 14.64 -7.54
CA ALA A 105 5.19 13.41 -8.10
C ALA A 105 3.85 13.05 -7.47
N PHE A 106 3.73 13.05 -6.13
CA PHE A 106 2.45 12.79 -5.46
C PHE A 106 1.37 13.82 -5.82
N GLU A 107 1.72 15.10 -5.83
CA GLU A 107 0.80 16.16 -6.25
C GLU A 107 0.37 16.00 -7.70
N ARG A 108 1.27 15.59 -8.60
CA ARG A 108 0.92 15.30 -9.98
C ARG A 108 -0.05 14.13 -10.09
N SER A 109 0.19 13.05 -9.33
CA SER A 109 -0.74 11.92 -9.25
C SER A 109 -2.14 12.36 -8.83
N LEU A 110 -2.23 13.15 -7.75
CA LEU A 110 -3.51 13.62 -7.21
C LEU A 110 -4.16 14.72 -8.06
N ARG A 111 -3.41 15.49 -8.84
CA ARG A 111 -4.00 16.37 -9.87
C ARG A 111 -4.67 15.59 -11.01
N LEU A 112 -4.11 14.43 -11.36
CA LEU A 112 -4.68 13.56 -12.40
C LEU A 112 -5.85 12.72 -11.88
N ASN A 113 -5.79 12.24 -10.65
CA ASN A 113 -6.86 11.50 -9.99
C ASN A 113 -6.95 11.88 -8.50
N PRO A 114 -7.74 12.91 -8.14
CA PRO A 114 -7.85 13.39 -6.77
C PRO A 114 -8.45 12.38 -5.77
N ASN A 115 -9.24 11.43 -6.29
CA ASN A 115 -9.98 10.48 -5.47
C ASN A 115 -9.28 9.11 -5.34
N ASP A 116 -8.05 8.97 -5.87
CA ASP A 116 -7.28 7.74 -5.73
C ASP A 116 -6.94 7.51 -4.25
N PRO A 117 -7.47 6.43 -3.61
CA PRO A 117 -7.25 6.22 -2.19
C PRO A 117 -5.81 5.84 -1.86
N ASP A 118 -5.12 5.12 -2.76
CA ASP A 118 -3.74 4.71 -2.55
C ASP A 118 -2.79 5.91 -2.70
N ALA A 119 -3.01 6.78 -3.70
CA ALA A 119 -2.24 8.01 -3.85
C ALA A 119 -2.44 8.96 -2.65
N ASN A 120 -3.69 9.12 -2.19
CA ASN A 120 -3.99 9.90 -0.99
C ASN A 120 -3.30 9.32 0.25
N HIS A 121 -3.33 7.98 0.44
CA HIS A 121 -2.65 7.32 1.55
C HIS A 121 -1.13 7.50 1.50
N ASN A 122 -0.51 7.27 0.35
CA ASN A 122 0.94 7.33 0.19
C ASN A 122 1.47 8.76 0.35
N TYR A 123 0.78 9.75 -0.23
CA TYR A 123 1.13 11.15 -0.03
C TYR A 123 0.96 11.57 1.44
N ALA A 124 -0.11 11.12 2.09
CA ALA A 124 -0.31 11.37 3.51
C ALA A 124 0.84 10.81 4.35
N TRP A 125 1.28 9.59 4.08
CA TRP A 125 2.44 9.02 4.77
C TRP A 125 3.70 9.84 4.56
N PHE A 126 4.00 10.21 3.31
CA PHE A 126 5.13 11.08 2.98
C PHE A 126 5.07 12.42 3.74
N LEU A 127 3.91 13.06 3.81
CA LEU A 127 3.71 14.31 4.55
C LEU A 127 3.99 14.13 6.04
N CYS A 128 3.48 13.06 6.64
CA CYS A 128 3.67 12.75 8.06
C CYS A 128 5.15 12.52 8.42
N GLU A 129 5.89 11.81 7.57
CA GLU A 129 7.34 11.61 7.73
C GLU A 129 8.13 12.93 7.60
N ASN A 130 7.60 13.90 6.87
CA ASN A 130 8.19 15.22 6.69
C ASN A 130 7.61 16.30 7.63
N LYS A 131 7.00 15.90 8.77
CA LYS A 131 6.48 16.78 9.83
C LYS A 131 5.34 17.71 9.38
N ARG A 132 4.54 17.26 8.40
CA ARG A 132 3.33 17.92 7.92
C ARG A 132 2.10 17.12 8.36
N GLU A 133 2.02 16.81 9.65
CA GLU A 133 1.06 15.86 10.23
C GLU A 133 -0.41 16.27 10.00
N GLU A 134 -0.72 17.56 10.08
CA GLU A 134 -2.10 18.04 9.86
C GLU A 134 -2.57 17.80 8.42
N GLU A 135 -1.70 18.07 7.48
CA GLU A 135 -1.99 17.82 6.08
C GLU A 135 -2.08 16.30 5.82
N ALA A 136 -1.16 15.54 6.40
CA ALA A 136 -1.16 14.08 6.31
C ALA A 136 -2.52 13.50 6.77
N ILE A 137 -3.01 13.92 7.93
CA ILE A 137 -4.31 13.48 8.46
C ILE A 137 -5.43 13.77 7.47
N ARG A 138 -5.45 14.95 6.85
CA ARG A 138 -6.48 15.28 5.84
C ARG A 138 -6.46 14.30 4.67
N TYR A 139 -5.29 13.99 4.12
CA TYR A 139 -5.18 13.05 3.01
C TYR A 139 -5.50 11.61 3.41
N PHE A 140 -5.12 11.14 4.61
CA PHE A 140 -5.58 9.85 5.11
C PHE A 140 -7.11 9.78 5.21
N LEU A 141 -7.75 10.86 5.66
CA LEU A 141 -9.20 10.93 5.74
C LEU A 141 -9.88 11.04 4.37
N LEU A 142 -9.21 11.58 3.35
CA LEU A 142 -9.68 11.50 1.97
C LEU A 142 -9.62 10.06 1.44
N ALA A 143 -8.52 9.35 1.69
CA ALA A 143 -8.38 7.95 1.28
C ALA A 143 -9.52 7.07 1.80
N VAL A 144 -9.86 7.18 3.08
CA VAL A 144 -10.90 6.35 3.72
C VAL A 144 -12.33 6.70 3.30
N ARG A 145 -12.56 7.82 2.61
CA ARG A 145 -13.87 8.17 2.07
C ARG A 145 -14.21 7.40 0.79
N HIS A 146 -13.20 6.85 0.13
CA HIS A 146 -13.42 6.12 -1.12
C HIS A 146 -14.07 4.76 -0.82
N PRO A 147 -15.26 4.46 -1.37
CA PRO A 147 -16.05 3.28 -0.99
C PRO A 147 -15.39 1.95 -1.36
N LEU A 148 -14.51 1.95 -2.36
CA LEU A 148 -13.80 0.76 -2.83
C LEU A 148 -12.35 0.69 -2.29
N TYR A 149 -12.00 1.49 -1.28
CA TYR A 149 -10.67 1.41 -0.70
C TYR A 149 -10.48 0.11 0.08
N ALA A 150 -9.53 -0.71 -0.35
CA ALA A 150 -9.37 -2.07 0.19
C ALA A 150 -8.83 -2.11 1.63
N THR A 151 -8.07 -1.08 2.06
CA THR A 151 -7.37 -1.08 3.35
C THR A 151 -7.60 0.19 4.18
N PRO A 152 -8.85 0.61 4.43
CA PRO A 152 -9.13 1.85 5.16
C PRO A 152 -8.62 1.82 6.60
N GLN A 153 -8.55 0.65 7.25
CA GLN A 153 -7.95 0.47 8.58
C GLN A 153 -6.48 0.91 8.61
N LYS A 154 -5.74 0.72 7.52
CA LYS A 154 -4.35 1.16 7.39
C LYS A 154 -4.24 2.69 7.45
N SER A 155 -5.07 3.40 6.70
CA SER A 155 -5.08 4.87 6.69
C SER A 155 -5.51 5.46 8.05
N TYR A 156 -6.52 4.88 8.70
CA TYR A 156 -6.90 5.31 10.04
C TYR A 156 -5.76 5.11 11.06
N ALA A 157 -5.09 3.97 11.04
CA ALA A 157 -3.97 3.73 11.96
C ALA A 157 -2.80 4.69 11.71
N MET A 158 -2.51 5.02 10.44
CA MET A 158 -1.46 6.00 10.11
C MET A 158 -1.86 7.43 10.49
N ALA A 159 -3.12 7.82 10.29
CA ALA A 159 -3.64 9.10 10.78
C ALA A 159 -3.47 9.22 12.31
N ALA A 160 -3.71 8.14 13.04
CA ALA A 160 -3.49 8.10 14.48
C ALA A 160 -2.02 8.30 14.85
N VAL A 161 -1.09 7.67 14.14
CA VAL A 161 0.36 7.88 14.36
C VAL A 161 0.73 9.35 14.18
N CYS A 162 0.23 10.01 13.13
CA CYS A 162 0.47 11.43 12.90
C CYS A 162 -0.15 12.30 13.99
N ALA A 163 -1.36 11.97 14.46
CA ALA A 163 -2.02 12.66 15.56
C ALA A 163 -1.23 12.49 16.88
N MET A 164 -0.69 11.30 17.15
CA MET A 164 0.17 11.05 18.32
C MET A 164 1.48 11.86 18.27
N ARG A 165 2.07 12.06 17.10
CA ARG A 165 3.26 12.92 16.92
C ARG A 165 2.98 14.38 17.28
N LYS A 166 1.73 14.83 17.07
CA LYS A 166 1.25 16.15 17.47
C LYS A 166 0.72 16.23 18.92
N ASN A 167 0.84 15.15 19.69
CA ASN A 167 0.24 15.02 21.02
C ASN A 167 -1.29 15.17 21.03
N ASN A 168 -1.96 14.96 19.89
CA ASN A 168 -3.42 14.93 19.81
C ASN A 168 -3.93 13.53 20.13
N GLU A 169 -3.91 13.16 21.40
CA GLU A 169 -4.31 11.83 21.85
C GLU A 169 -5.81 11.53 21.64
N ARG A 170 -6.66 12.56 21.59
CA ARG A 170 -8.09 12.38 21.36
C ARG A 170 -8.35 11.84 19.97
N ASP A 171 -7.86 12.54 18.95
CA ASP A 171 -8.06 12.14 17.56
C ASP A 171 -7.33 10.82 17.26
N ALA A 172 -6.13 10.63 17.84
CA ALA A 172 -5.40 9.38 17.72
C ALA A 172 -6.21 8.19 18.23
N TYR A 173 -6.85 8.33 19.38
CA TYR A 173 -7.74 7.32 19.94
C TYR A 173 -8.91 7.00 19.00
N ASP A 174 -9.62 8.03 18.55
CA ASP A 174 -10.76 7.86 17.65
C ASP A 174 -10.39 7.17 16.33
N TYR A 175 -9.24 7.50 15.77
CA TYR A 175 -8.76 6.85 14.55
C TYR A 175 -8.37 5.38 14.78
N LEU A 176 -7.71 5.06 15.90
CA LEU A 176 -7.36 3.67 16.22
C LEU A 176 -8.60 2.81 16.47
N GLU A 177 -9.60 3.34 17.17
CA GLU A 177 -10.89 2.65 17.36
C GLU A 177 -11.59 2.39 16.01
N ARG A 178 -11.58 3.36 15.09
CA ARG A 178 -12.12 3.17 13.74
C ARG A 178 -11.34 2.10 12.96
N ALA A 179 -10.01 2.10 13.06
CA ALA A 179 -9.18 1.08 12.42
C ALA A 179 -9.54 -0.32 12.94
N LEU A 180 -9.68 -0.49 14.26
CA LEU A 180 -10.02 -1.76 14.90
C LEU A 180 -11.48 -2.17 14.72
N LYS A 181 -12.39 -1.22 14.46
CA LYS A 181 -13.76 -1.53 14.07
C LYS A 181 -13.83 -2.14 12.67
N LEU A 182 -12.96 -1.71 11.75
CA LEU A 182 -12.86 -2.24 10.39
C LEU A 182 -12.12 -3.58 10.35
N ASP A 183 -11.02 -3.67 11.08
CA ASP A 183 -10.24 -4.90 11.25
C ASP A 183 -9.84 -5.06 12.72
N PRO A 184 -10.56 -5.87 13.51
CA PRO A 184 -10.26 -6.10 14.92
C PRO A 184 -8.86 -6.70 15.17
N ASN A 185 -8.26 -7.31 14.16
CA ASN A 185 -6.95 -7.96 14.23
C ASN A 185 -5.83 -7.13 13.58
N TYR A 186 -6.11 -5.88 13.21
CA TYR A 186 -5.09 -5.01 12.63
C TYR A 186 -4.04 -4.65 13.69
N TYR A 187 -3.00 -5.47 13.76
CA TYR A 187 -2.00 -5.40 14.82
C TYR A 187 -1.29 -4.04 14.94
N PRO A 188 -1.06 -3.23 13.86
CA PRO A 188 -0.49 -1.89 14.04
C PRO A 188 -1.40 -0.95 14.84
N ALA A 189 -2.72 -1.09 14.72
CA ALA A 189 -3.65 -0.32 15.55
C ALA A 189 -3.68 -0.82 17.00
N LEU A 190 -3.59 -2.13 17.23
CA LEU A 190 -3.54 -2.70 18.58
C LEU A 190 -2.38 -2.16 19.40
N ILE A 191 -1.16 -2.16 18.84
CA ILE A 191 0.02 -1.72 19.59
C ILE A 191 0.01 -0.21 19.84
N ASN A 192 -0.44 0.60 18.87
CA ASN A 192 -0.56 2.04 19.06
C ASN A 192 -1.64 2.40 20.07
N LEU A 193 -2.77 1.69 20.08
CA LEU A 193 -3.81 1.88 21.09
C LEU A 193 -3.34 1.44 22.48
N ALA A 194 -2.59 0.35 22.57
CA ALA A 194 -1.96 -0.07 23.83
C ALA A 194 -1.03 1.01 24.38
N GLN A 195 -0.24 1.66 23.53
CA GLN A 195 0.63 2.78 23.93
C GLN A 195 -0.17 3.95 24.50
N LEU A 196 -1.30 4.32 23.86
CA LEU A 196 -2.19 5.39 24.37
C LEU A 196 -2.82 5.01 25.70
N LYS A 197 -3.34 3.76 25.82
CA LYS A 197 -3.90 3.24 27.08
C LYS A 197 -2.88 3.24 28.20
N TYR A 198 -1.63 2.82 27.91
CA TYR A 198 -0.54 2.88 28.87
C TYR A 198 -0.26 4.32 29.38
N ARG A 199 -0.22 5.31 28.46
CA ARG A 199 -0.02 6.74 28.82
C ARG A 199 -1.13 7.26 29.73
N ARG A 200 -2.37 6.82 29.50
CA ARG A 200 -3.54 7.17 30.32
C ARG A 200 -3.62 6.41 31.65
N GLY A 201 -2.70 5.47 31.90
CA GLY A 201 -2.74 4.64 33.10
C GLY A 201 -3.77 3.52 33.07
N GLU A 202 -4.41 3.28 31.93
CA GLU A 202 -5.40 2.21 31.70
C GLU A 202 -4.64 0.88 31.47
N LEU A 203 -3.95 0.39 32.52
CA LEU A 203 -2.94 -0.67 32.41
C LEU A 203 -3.51 -2.02 31.98
N ASP A 204 -4.67 -2.42 32.49
CA ASP A 204 -5.31 -3.69 32.11
C ASP A 204 -5.75 -3.69 30.65
N ALA A 205 -6.30 -2.56 30.15
CA ALA A 205 -6.62 -2.40 28.75
C ALA A 205 -5.37 -2.48 27.86
N ALA A 206 -4.28 -1.81 28.27
CA ALA A 206 -3.00 -1.86 27.57
C ALA A 206 -2.43 -3.28 27.53
N ARG A 207 -2.49 -4.03 28.66
CA ARG A 207 -2.09 -5.45 28.75
C ARG A 207 -2.87 -6.33 27.78
N ASN A 208 -4.20 -6.16 27.73
CA ASN A 208 -5.04 -6.93 26.80
C ASN A 208 -4.66 -6.68 25.34
N LEU A 209 -4.48 -5.41 24.95
CA LEU A 209 -4.11 -5.02 23.60
C LEU A 209 -2.72 -5.54 23.20
N THR A 210 -1.72 -5.45 24.07
CA THR A 210 -0.38 -6.02 23.81
C THR A 210 -0.43 -7.54 23.73
N GLY A 211 -1.24 -8.20 24.54
CA GLY A 211 -1.45 -9.65 24.47
C GLY A 211 -2.09 -10.10 23.16
N ARG A 212 -3.04 -9.32 22.62
CA ARG A 212 -3.61 -9.55 21.29
C ARG A 212 -2.58 -9.33 20.19
N TYR A 213 -1.81 -8.23 20.26
CA TYR A 213 -0.73 -7.95 19.31
C TYR A 213 0.27 -9.13 19.24
N ASN A 214 0.74 -9.63 20.40
CA ASN A 214 1.73 -10.70 20.47
C ASN A 214 1.25 -12.06 19.91
N LYS A 215 -0.08 -12.23 19.73
CA LYS A 215 -0.66 -13.42 19.06
C LYS A 215 -0.71 -13.28 17.54
N LEU A 216 -0.65 -12.06 17.04
CA LEU A 216 -0.88 -11.74 15.62
C LEU A 216 0.41 -11.34 14.89
N ALA A 217 1.40 -10.85 15.61
CA ALA A 217 2.63 -10.34 15.03
C ALA A 217 3.85 -10.81 15.82
N GLU A 218 4.98 -10.91 15.14
CA GLU A 218 6.27 -11.10 15.80
C GLU A 218 6.58 -9.90 16.71
N PRO A 219 6.97 -10.13 17.96
CA PRO A 219 7.35 -9.05 18.86
C PRO A 219 8.52 -8.23 18.32
N THR A 220 8.41 -6.92 18.41
CA THR A 220 9.49 -5.95 18.18
C THR A 220 10.12 -5.52 19.50
N ALA A 221 11.25 -4.82 19.46
CA ALA A 221 11.87 -4.28 20.66
C ALA A 221 10.90 -3.34 21.41
N GLU A 222 10.22 -2.47 20.66
CA GLU A 222 9.26 -1.50 21.21
C GLU A 222 8.04 -2.20 21.84
N SER A 223 7.51 -3.25 21.19
CA SER A 223 6.35 -3.97 21.74
C SER A 223 6.68 -4.74 23.02
N LEU A 224 7.85 -5.39 23.06
CA LEU A 224 8.34 -6.05 24.27
C LEU A 224 8.60 -5.04 25.40
N TRP A 225 9.16 -3.90 25.05
CA TRP A 225 9.41 -2.82 26.00
C TRP A 225 8.11 -2.25 26.57
N LEU A 226 7.12 -2.01 25.73
CA LEU A 226 5.80 -1.56 26.20
C LEU A 226 5.17 -2.60 27.13
N ALA A 227 5.17 -3.88 26.74
CA ALA A 227 4.64 -4.96 27.57
C ALA A 227 5.36 -5.03 28.93
N LEU A 228 6.68 -4.96 28.94
CA LEU A 228 7.49 -4.95 30.17
C LEU A 228 7.09 -3.79 31.09
N ARG A 229 6.95 -2.59 30.55
CA ARG A 229 6.56 -1.38 31.31
C ARG A 229 5.16 -1.49 31.91
N ILE A 230 4.22 -2.08 31.17
CA ILE A 230 2.86 -2.36 31.64
C ILE A 230 2.91 -3.32 32.82
N GLU A 231 3.60 -4.48 32.66
CA GLU A 231 3.66 -5.50 33.71
C GLU A 231 4.38 -5.00 34.94
N ARG A 232 5.40 -4.20 34.79
CA ARG A 232 6.09 -3.54 35.90
C ARG A 232 5.15 -2.64 36.71
N LYS A 233 4.31 -1.83 36.04
CA LYS A 233 3.34 -0.99 36.74
C LYS A 233 2.22 -1.79 37.38
N LEU A 234 1.89 -2.98 36.83
CA LEU A 234 0.91 -3.91 37.40
C LEU A 234 1.51 -4.80 38.52
N GLY A 235 2.83 -4.79 38.71
CA GLY A 235 3.51 -5.57 39.76
C GLY A 235 3.79 -7.03 39.39
N ASP A 236 3.62 -7.43 38.11
CA ASP A 236 3.90 -8.81 37.67
C ASP A 236 5.39 -9.01 37.34
N SER A 237 6.17 -9.33 38.39
CA SER A 237 7.62 -9.54 38.26
C SER A 237 7.99 -10.72 37.34
N SER A 238 7.13 -11.74 37.23
CA SER A 238 7.36 -12.90 36.37
C SER A 238 7.33 -12.48 34.89
N SER A 239 6.27 -11.77 34.49
CA SER A 239 6.14 -11.25 33.12
C SER A 239 7.24 -10.22 32.81
N VAL A 240 7.60 -9.35 33.73
CA VAL A 240 8.74 -8.42 33.58
C VAL A 240 10.03 -9.17 33.26
N THR A 241 10.35 -10.22 34.02
CA THR A 241 11.54 -11.04 33.77
C THR A 241 11.50 -11.73 32.41
N SER A 242 10.35 -12.25 32.02
CA SER A 242 10.14 -12.89 30.73
C SER A 242 10.40 -11.92 29.56
N TYR A 243 9.79 -10.73 29.59
CA TYR A 243 9.98 -9.73 28.53
C TYR A 243 11.42 -9.18 28.50
N ALA A 244 12.05 -8.96 29.66
CA ALA A 244 13.44 -8.57 29.74
C ALA A 244 14.39 -9.60 29.11
N ASN A 245 14.14 -10.89 29.33
CA ASN A 245 14.90 -11.97 28.71
C ASN A 245 14.71 -12.03 27.22
N GLN A 246 13.49 -11.78 26.70
CA GLN A 246 13.22 -11.71 25.27
C GLN A 246 13.94 -10.53 24.63
N LEU A 247 13.89 -9.33 25.21
CA LEU A 247 14.64 -8.15 24.75
C LEU A 247 16.13 -8.45 24.66
N ARG A 248 16.73 -9.02 25.73
CA ARG A 248 18.15 -9.38 25.76
C ARG A 248 18.54 -10.36 24.66
N ARG A 249 17.73 -11.38 24.42
CA ARG A 249 18.05 -12.44 23.45
C ARG A 249 17.82 -12.02 22.00
N ARG A 250 16.72 -11.31 21.73
CA ARG A 250 16.29 -11.02 20.36
C ARG A 250 16.76 -9.66 19.86
N PHE A 251 16.93 -8.70 20.78
CA PHE A 251 17.22 -7.31 20.44
C PHE A 251 18.34 -6.70 21.31
N PRO A 252 19.52 -7.35 21.41
CA PRO A 252 20.59 -6.93 22.33
C PRO A 252 21.19 -5.56 21.98
N GLY A 253 21.04 -5.09 20.74
CA GLY A 253 21.51 -3.78 20.29
C GLY A 253 20.44 -2.69 20.30
N SER A 254 19.18 -3.00 20.70
CA SER A 254 18.10 -2.02 20.67
C SER A 254 18.23 -0.95 21.75
N ARG A 255 17.63 0.22 21.50
CA ARG A 255 17.51 1.29 22.48
C ARG A 255 16.75 0.83 23.72
N GLU A 256 15.70 0.07 23.54
CA GLU A 256 14.84 -0.47 24.62
C GLU A 256 15.62 -1.36 25.56
N TYR A 257 16.52 -2.19 25.04
CA TYR A 257 17.39 -3.00 25.87
C TYR A 257 18.42 -2.14 26.62
N GLN A 258 18.96 -1.11 26.00
CA GLN A 258 19.85 -0.16 26.68
C GLN A 258 19.14 0.60 27.81
N GLU A 259 17.88 1.02 27.59
CA GLU A 259 17.08 1.66 28.65
C GLU A 259 16.76 0.68 29.78
N LEU A 260 16.50 -0.59 29.47
CA LEU A 260 16.35 -1.66 30.46
C LEU A 260 17.61 -1.81 31.33
N GLN A 261 18.80 -1.85 30.73
CA GLN A 261 20.08 -1.96 31.45
C GLN A 261 20.34 -0.76 32.36
N LYS A 262 19.91 0.43 31.96
CA LYS A 262 20.02 1.66 32.75
C LYS A 262 18.94 1.79 33.83
N GLY A 263 17.98 0.87 33.88
CA GLY A 263 16.83 0.96 34.77
C GLY A 263 15.88 2.12 34.49
N ARG A 264 15.87 2.65 33.27
CA ARG A 264 15.03 3.77 32.84
C ARG A 264 13.75 3.24 32.19
N PHE A 265 12.64 3.35 32.88
CA PHE A 265 11.35 2.78 32.43
C PHE A 265 10.31 3.82 32.04
N GLU A 266 10.69 5.07 31.86
CA GLU A 266 9.81 6.17 31.47
C GLU A 266 9.76 6.36 29.97
#